data_318ac49bbba1fbcccaa71264c9cad45c
#
_entry.id   318ac49bbba1fbcccaa71264c9cad45c
#
_cell.length_a   1.000
_cell.length_b   1.000
_cell.length_c   1.000
_cell.angle_alpha   90.00
_cell.angle_beta   90.00
_cell.angle_gamma   90.00
#
_symmetry.space_group_name_H-M   'P 1'
#
loop_
_entity.id
_entity.type
_entity.pdbx_description
1 polymer ?
#
loop_
_entity_poly.entity_id
_entity_poly.type
_entity_poly.pdbx_seq_one_letter_code
_entity_poly.pdbx_strand_id
1 'polypeptide(L)'
;MNDEELLKYYYEELIMSLITMSLPAEKQKEMVGIVGCIGDEILEDFDNFYCLRRQVYIDRKVFDERQFQLLDDFNKYLDKYNGHNQDFYWDIEELKNNPLWEELREESKKIVKNVFGKKYRIELQRKYSNGIEHTKRKLIEISD
;
A
#
# COMPACT_ATOMS: atom_id res chain seq x y z
N MET A 1 -4.70 -20.70 7.92
CA MET A 1 -5.24 -20.22 6.63
C MET A 1 -5.02 -21.25 5.55
N ASN A 2 -6.04 -21.53 4.73
CA ASN A 2 -5.84 -22.31 3.52
C ASN A 2 -5.28 -21.41 2.40
N ASP A 3 -4.93 -22.00 1.26
CA ASP A 3 -4.28 -21.27 0.17
C ASP A 3 -5.17 -20.17 -0.42
N GLU A 4 -6.47 -20.38 -0.48
CA GLU A 4 -7.40 -19.36 -0.99
C GLU A 4 -7.55 -18.17 -0.05
N GLU A 5 -7.62 -18.43 1.26
CA GLU A 5 -7.65 -17.38 2.27
C GLU A 5 -6.36 -16.57 2.28
N LEU A 6 -5.23 -17.24 2.11
CA LEU A 6 -3.93 -16.60 2.05
C LEU A 6 -3.79 -15.71 0.82
N LEU A 7 -4.27 -16.20 -0.34
CA LEU A 7 -4.28 -15.42 -1.58
C LEU A 7 -5.15 -14.18 -1.43
N LYS A 8 -6.33 -14.32 -0.84
CA LYS A 8 -7.23 -13.20 -0.57
C LYS A 8 -6.55 -12.18 0.35
N TYR A 9 -5.87 -12.65 1.38
CA TYR A 9 -5.11 -11.80 2.31
C TYR A 9 -4.06 -10.98 1.56
N TYR A 10 -3.24 -11.62 0.72
CA TYR A 10 -2.23 -10.93 -0.06
C TYR A 10 -2.84 -9.88 -1.00
N TYR A 11 -3.91 -10.23 -1.66
CA TYR A 11 -4.60 -9.35 -2.59
C TYR A 11 -5.18 -8.13 -1.88
N GLU A 12 -5.86 -8.33 -0.76
CA GLU A 12 -6.43 -7.22 0.01
C GLU A 12 -5.35 -6.33 0.61
N GLU A 13 -4.26 -6.90 1.11
CA GLU A 13 -3.13 -6.13 1.63
C GLU A 13 -2.44 -5.33 0.53
N LEU A 14 -2.35 -5.87 -0.68
CA LEU A 14 -1.81 -5.13 -1.83
C LEU A 14 -2.66 -3.87 -2.11
N ILE A 15 -3.98 -4.03 -2.16
CA ILE A 15 -4.88 -2.90 -2.39
C ILE A 15 -4.73 -1.87 -1.26
N MET A 16 -4.69 -2.33 -0.01
CA MET A 16 -4.53 -1.43 1.14
C MET A 16 -3.19 -0.68 1.11
N SER A 17 -2.11 -1.33 0.66
CA SER A 17 -0.82 -0.66 0.53
C SER A 17 -0.88 0.49 -0.47
N LEU A 18 -1.54 0.29 -1.60
CA LEU A 18 -1.71 1.32 -2.63
C LEU A 18 -2.62 2.45 -2.16
N ILE A 19 -3.69 2.14 -1.45
CA ILE A 19 -4.57 3.15 -0.87
C ILE A 19 -3.81 3.98 0.16
N THR A 20 -3.02 3.34 1.02
CA THR A 20 -2.21 4.04 2.03
C THR A 20 -1.26 5.03 1.37
N MET A 21 -0.60 4.64 0.26
CA MET A 21 0.25 5.55 -0.51
C MET A 21 -0.51 6.77 -1.03
N SER A 22 -1.79 6.63 -1.31
CA SER A 22 -2.63 7.68 -1.87
C SER A 22 -3.22 8.64 -0.84
N LEU A 23 -3.09 8.33 0.44
CA LEU A 23 -3.70 9.11 1.52
C LEU A 23 -2.86 10.33 1.90
N PRO A 24 -3.49 11.38 2.48
CA PRO A 24 -2.74 12.49 3.07
C PRO A 24 -1.81 12.02 4.18
N ALA A 25 -0.74 12.76 4.45
CA ALA A 25 0.30 12.37 5.39
C ALA A 25 -0.22 12.00 6.78
N GLU A 26 -1.17 12.76 7.32
CA GLU A 26 -1.75 12.47 8.63
C GLU A 26 -2.49 11.12 8.65
N LYS A 27 -3.17 10.78 7.55
CA LYS A 27 -3.83 9.49 7.41
C LYS A 27 -2.83 8.35 7.22
N GLN A 28 -1.74 8.61 6.51
CA GLN A 28 -0.66 7.62 6.36
C GLN A 28 -0.07 7.27 7.72
N LYS A 29 0.18 8.27 8.55
CA LYS A 29 0.66 8.07 9.93
C LYS A 29 -0.32 7.23 10.74
N GLU A 30 -1.61 7.50 10.61
CA GLU A 30 -2.67 6.77 11.29
C GLU A 30 -2.70 5.30 10.86
N MET A 31 -2.53 5.03 9.56
CA MET A 31 -2.54 3.67 9.01
C MET A 31 -1.32 2.84 9.42
N VAL A 32 -0.14 3.46 9.43
CA VAL A 32 1.12 2.79 9.76
C VAL A 32 1.32 2.66 11.27
N GLY A 33 0.86 3.66 12.03
CA GLY A 33 1.06 3.71 13.47
C GLY A 33 2.41 4.32 13.85
N ILE A 34 2.77 4.19 15.13
CA ILE A 34 3.99 4.79 15.69
C ILE A 34 5.13 3.78 15.62
N VAL A 35 5.64 3.49 14.43
CA VAL A 35 6.75 2.54 14.30
C VAL A 35 7.70 3.01 13.20
N GLY A 36 8.89 3.42 13.58
CA GLY A 36 9.96 3.67 12.63
C GLY A 36 9.69 4.78 11.62
N CYS A 37 10.21 4.59 10.42
CA CYS A 37 10.07 5.53 9.32
C CYS A 37 8.79 5.21 8.54
N ILE A 38 7.81 6.12 8.57
CA ILE A 38 6.49 5.94 7.94
C ILE A 38 6.63 5.69 6.44
N GLY A 39 7.48 6.45 5.77
CA GLY A 39 7.69 6.31 4.34
C GLY A 39 8.24 4.95 3.94
N ASP A 40 9.23 4.47 4.68
CA ASP A 40 9.82 3.15 4.42
C ASP A 40 8.80 2.03 4.61
N GLU A 41 7.98 2.11 5.66
CA GLU A 41 6.94 1.12 5.92
C GLU A 41 5.91 1.06 4.78
N ILE A 42 5.50 2.23 4.27
CA ILE A 42 4.54 2.32 3.17
C ILE A 42 5.10 1.66 1.90
N LEU A 43 6.36 1.94 1.56
CA LEU A 43 6.99 1.37 0.37
C LEU A 43 7.25 -0.13 0.53
N GLU A 44 7.64 -0.55 1.71
CA GLU A 44 7.92 -1.94 2.04
C GLU A 44 6.67 -2.83 1.94
N ASP A 45 5.51 -2.31 2.32
CA ASP A 45 4.24 -3.03 2.20
C ASP A 45 3.94 -3.39 0.74
N PHE A 46 4.14 -2.47 -0.19
CA PHE A 46 3.96 -2.77 -1.60
C PHE A 46 4.90 -3.88 -2.07
N ASP A 47 6.17 -3.81 -1.68
CA ASP A 47 7.15 -4.85 -2.03
C ASP A 47 6.73 -6.21 -1.48
N ASN A 48 6.29 -6.25 -0.22
CA ASN A 48 5.88 -7.48 0.44
C ASN A 48 4.65 -8.12 -0.22
N PHE A 49 3.68 -7.33 -0.64
CA PHE A 49 2.40 -7.85 -1.12
C PHE A 49 2.26 -7.87 -2.64
N TYR A 50 3.17 -7.23 -3.37
CA TYR A 50 3.24 -7.37 -4.83
C TYR A 50 4.49 -8.10 -5.28
N CYS A 51 5.66 -7.56 -5.04
CA CYS A 51 6.90 -8.09 -5.62
C CYS A 51 7.19 -9.50 -5.14
N LEU A 52 7.10 -9.74 -3.82
CA LEU A 52 7.35 -11.05 -3.24
C LEU A 52 6.23 -12.05 -3.52
N ARG A 53 5.03 -11.59 -3.90
CA ARG A 53 3.88 -12.45 -4.19
C ARG A 53 3.54 -12.54 -5.66
N ARG A 54 4.31 -11.88 -6.50
CA ARG A 54 4.03 -11.77 -7.94
C ARG A 54 3.88 -13.15 -8.61
N GLN A 55 4.73 -14.11 -8.26
CA GLN A 55 4.64 -15.45 -8.84
C GLN A 55 3.34 -16.15 -8.47
N VAL A 56 2.87 -15.98 -7.24
CA VAL A 56 1.58 -16.55 -6.81
C VAL A 56 0.45 -15.95 -7.63
N TYR A 57 0.47 -14.64 -7.87
CA TYR A 57 -0.54 -13.98 -8.70
C TYR A 57 -0.52 -14.48 -10.14
N ILE A 58 0.66 -14.78 -10.69
CA ILE A 58 0.80 -15.37 -12.03
C ILE A 58 0.20 -16.77 -12.04
N ASP A 59 0.60 -17.62 -11.11
CA ASP A 59 0.19 -19.03 -11.04
C ASP A 59 -1.32 -19.17 -10.84
N ARG A 60 -1.90 -18.27 -10.07
CA ARG A 60 -3.34 -18.29 -9.75
C ARG A 60 -4.17 -17.41 -10.69
N LYS A 61 -3.54 -16.79 -11.69
CA LYS A 61 -4.20 -15.96 -12.72
C LYS A 61 -5.05 -14.84 -12.11
N VAL A 62 -4.50 -14.17 -11.10
CA VAL A 62 -5.19 -13.09 -10.36
C VAL A 62 -5.34 -11.84 -11.22
N PHE A 63 -4.33 -11.53 -12.03
CA PHE A 63 -4.31 -10.37 -12.90
C PHE A 63 -4.14 -10.78 -14.35
N ASP A 64 -4.67 -9.98 -15.26
CA ASP A 64 -4.39 -10.13 -16.68
C ASP A 64 -3.06 -9.44 -17.03
N GLU A 65 -2.64 -9.59 -18.29
CA GLU A 65 -1.36 -9.06 -18.78
C GLU A 65 -1.27 -7.54 -18.63
N ARG A 66 -2.36 -6.84 -18.90
CA ARG A 66 -2.42 -5.38 -18.77
C ARG A 66 -2.27 -4.94 -17.31
N GLN A 67 -2.92 -5.62 -16.39
CA GLN A 67 -2.84 -5.32 -14.96
C GLN A 67 -1.41 -5.54 -14.44
N PHE A 68 -0.77 -6.64 -14.82
CA PHE A 68 0.63 -6.89 -14.47
C PHE A 68 1.55 -5.81 -15.02
N GLN A 69 1.32 -5.37 -16.27
CA GLN A 69 2.14 -4.33 -16.85
C GLN A 69 2.04 -3.02 -16.07
N LEU A 70 0.82 -2.64 -15.68
CA LEU A 70 0.60 -1.44 -14.88
C LEU A 70 1.28 -1.53 -13.50
N LEU A 71 1.16 -2.66 -12.85
CA LEU A 71 1.78 -2.86 -11.54
C LEU A 71 3.31 -2.92 -11.63
N ASP A 72 3.84 -3.57 -12.65
CA ASP A 72 5.29 -3.64 -12.88
C ASP A 72 5.87 -2.27 -13.20
N ASP A 73 5.19 -1.49 -14.02
CA ASP A 73 5.60 -0.12 -14.33
C ASP A 73 5.57 0.76 -13.07
N PHE A 74 4.56 0.59 -12.25
CA PHE A 74 4.48 1.29 -10.97
C PHE A 74 5.62 0.89 -10.04
N ASN A 75 5.97 -0.38 -10.01
CA ASN A 75 7.11 -0.85 -9.22
C ASN A 75 8.41 -0.17 -9.65
N LYS A 76 8.63 -0.02 -10.96
CA LYS A 76 9.80 0.71 -11.48
C LYS A 76 9.75 2.19 -11.09
N TYR A 77 8.57 2.78 -11.15
CA TYR A 77 8.37 4.17 -10.72
C TYR A 77 8.78 4.36 -9.26
N LEU A 78 8.49 3.38 -8.39
CA LEU A 78 8.85 3.44 -6.98
C LEU A 78 10.36 3.41 -6.72
N ASP A 79 11.16 2.97 -7.67
CA ASP A 79 12.62 2.91 -7.50
C ASP A 79 13.23 4.27 -7.14
N LYS A 80 12.65 5.36 -7.63
CA LYS A 80 13.13 6.71 -7.30
C LYS A 80 12.90 7.10 -5.84
N TYR A 81 12.05 6.36 -5.13
CA TYR A 81 11.77 6.57 -3.70
C TYR A 81 12.57 5.62 -2.81
N ASN A 82 13.27 4.66 -3.40
CA ASN A 82 14.10 3.73 -2.64
C ASN A 82 15.39 4.41 -2.20
N GLY A 83 15.84 4.09 -1.00
CA GLY A 83 16.89 4.69 -0.19
C GLY A 83 18.26 5.00 -0.79
N HIS A 84 18.38 5.06 -2.10
CA HIS A 84 19.58 5.54 -2.78
C HIS A 84 19.68 7.05 -2.75
N ASN A 85 18.59 7.74 -2.43
CA ASN A 85 18.53 9.19 -2.33
C ASN A 85 18.50 9.56 -0.85
N GLN A 86 19.68 9.81 -0.30
CA GLN A 86 19.86 10.14 1.13
C GLN A 86 19.15 11.43 1.55
N ASP A 87 18.62 12.19 0.58
CA ASP A 87 17.92 13.45 0.83
C ASP A 87 16.46 13.25 1.27
N PHE A 88 15.96 12.01 1.28
CA PHE A 88 14.59 11.73 1.65
C PHE A 88 14.49 11.14 3.04
N TYR A 89 14.25 12.02 4.01
CA TYR A 89 13.76 11.61 5.30
C TYR A 89 12.25 11.44 5.19
N TRP A 90 11.78 10.23 5.43
CA TRP A 90 10.36 9.91 5.31
C TRP A 90 9.62 10.12 6.63
N ASP A 91 9.91 11.23 7.35
CA ASP A 91 9.15 11.60 8.52
C ASP A 91 7.85 12.32 8.14
N ILE A 92 7.02 12.64 9.11
CA ILE A 92 5.71 13.22 8.85
C ILE A 92 5.79 14.58 8.14
N GLU A 93 6.81 15.37 8.43
CA GLU A 93 6.98 16.67 7.79
C GLU A 93 7.35 16.51 6.30
N GLU A 94 8.23 15.58 5.99
CA GLU A 94 8.58 15.26 4.61
C GLU A 94 7.39 14.70 3.84
N LEU A 95 6.61 13.82 4.45
CA LEU A 95 5.39 13.29 3.86
C LEU A 95 4.38 14.38 3.52
N LYS A 96 4.29 15.42 4.35
CA LYS A 96 3.38 16.55 4.13
C LYS A 96 3.87 17.48 3.02
N ASN A 97 5.15 17.79 3.01
CA ASN A 97 5.70 18.96 2.31
C ASN A 97 6.51 18.61 1.08
N ASN A 98 6.97 17.37 0.94
CA ASN A 98 7.80 16.97 -0.19
C ASN A 98 6.94 16.74 -1.43
N PRO A 99 7.20 17.48 -2.53
CA PRO A 99 6.42 17.33 -3.77
C PRO A 99 6.45 15.91 -4.36
N LEU A 100 7.50 15.13 -4.09
CA LEU A 100 7.57 13.75 -4.57
C LEU A 100 6.53 12.86 -3.91
N TRP A 101 6.22 13.10 -2.63
CA TRP A 101 5.15 12.37 -1.95
C TRP A 101 3.77 12.73 -2.50
N GLU A 102 3.57 13.99 -2.86
CA GLU A 102 2.34 14.42 -3.52
C GLU A 102 2.17 13.72 -4.88
N GLU A 103 3.24 13.66 -5.66
CA GLU A 103 3.24 12.92 -6.92
C GLU A 103 2.92 11.45 -6.69
N LEU A 104 3.53 10.82 -5.68
CA LEU A 104 3.28 9.41 -5.36
C LEU A 104 1.81 9.17 -5.00
N ARG A 105 1.20 10.07 -4.25
CA ARG A 105 -0.21 9.97 -3.89
C ARG A 105 -1.08 9.94 -5.13
N GLU A 106 -0.83 10.82 -6.08
CA GLU A 106 -1.60 10.89 -7.32
C GLU A 106 -1.36 9.67 -8.21
N GLU A 107 -0.13 9.21 -8.33
CA GLU A 107 0.18 8.00 -9.11
C GLU A 107 -0.45 6.75 -8.50
N SER A 108 -0.46 6.65 -7.17
CA SER A 108 -1.11 5.53 -6.48
C SER A 108 -2.62 5.49 -6.71
N LYS A 109 -3.27 6.65 -6.71
CA LYS A 109 -4.72 6.75 -7.02
C LYS A 109 -5.01 6.22 -8.42
N LYS A 110 -4.18 6.57 -9.38
CA LYS A 110 -4.31 6.08 -10.76
C LYS A 110 -4.18 4.57 -10.84
N ILE A 111 -3.22 4.00 -10.13
CA ILE A 111 -3.01 2.56 -10.10
C ILE A 111 -4.21 1.83 -9.51
N VAL A 112 -4.74 2.29 -8.38
CA VAL A 112 -5.94 1.69 -7.78
C VAL A 112 -7.09 1.69 -8.77
N LYS A 113 -7.35 2.83 -9.42
CA LYS A 113 -8.41 2.98 -10.39
C LYS A 113 -8.20 2.07 -11.62
N ASN A 114 -7.00 2.09 -12.19
CA ASN A 114 -6.72 1.45 -13.47
C ASN A 114 -6.54 -0.06 -13.36
N VAL A 115 -6.05 -0.56 -12.24
CA VAL A 115 -5.83 -2.00 -12.03
C VAL A 115 -7.06 -2.68 -11.46
N PHE A 116 -7.65 -2.10 -10.42
CA PHE A 116 -8.74 -2.75 -9.67
C PHE A 116 -10.13 -2.27 -10.09
N GLY A 117 -10.25 -1.06 -10.65
CA GLY A 117 -11.49 -0.55 -11.22
C GLY A 117 -12.61 -0.30 -10.23
N LYS A 118 -12.32 -0.36 -8.94
CA LYS A 118 -13.31 -0.19 -7.86
C LYS A 118 -12.83 0.87 -6.89
N LYS A 119 -13.75 1.38 -6.10
CA LYS A 119 -13.43 2.32 -5.02
C LYS A 119 -13.39 1.57 -3.70
N TYR A 120 -12.39 1.89 -2.90
CA TYR A 120 -12.17 1.24 -1.60
C TYR A 120 -11.88 2.28 -0.53
N ARG A 121 -12.14 1.89 0.71
CA ARG A 121 -11.63 2.60 1.89
C ARG A 121 -11.07 1.59 2.87
N ILE A 122 -10.23 2.05 3.77
CA ILE A 122 -9.68 1.22 4.84
C ILE A 122 -10.34 1.62 6.15
N GLU A 123 -10.89 0.64 6.84
CA GLU A 123 -11.44 0.81 8.18
C GLU A 123 -10.43 0.35 9.21
N LEU A 124 -10.12 1.22 10.18
CA LEU A 124 -9.21 0.90 11.26
C LEU A 124 -9.99 0.50 12.51
N GLN A 125 -9.60 -0.60 13.12
CA GLN A 125 -10.08 -1.04 14.41
C GLN A 125 -8.89 -1.16 15.35
N ARG A 126 -8.92 -0.41 16.46
CA ARG A 126 -7.90 -0.46 17.49
C ARG A 126 -8.49 -1.05 18.75
N LYS A 127 -7.84 -2.08 19.28
CA LYS A 127 -8.25 -2.74 20.52
C LYS A 127 -7.06 -2.79 21.48
N TYR A 128 -7.33 -2.55 22.74
CA TYR A 128 -6.36 -2.74 23.80
C TYR A 128 -6.63 -4.06 24.51
N SER A 129 -5.62 -4.91 24.59
CA SER A 129 -5.70 -6.18 25.31
C SER A 129 -4.39 -6.38 26.05
N ASN A 130 -4.48 -6.59 27.37
CA ASN A 130 -3.32 -6.78 28.25
C ASN A 130 -2.28 -5.64 28.16
N GLY A 131 -2.75 -4.40 27.99
CA GLY A 131 -1.87 -3.24 27.85
C GLY A 131 -1.21 -3.08 26.49
N ILE A 132 -1.57 -3.90 25.52
CA ILE A 132 -1.02 -3.86 24.16
C ILE A 132 -2.10 -3.38 23.20
N GLU A 133 -1.74 -2.39 22.36
CA GLU A 133 -2.62 -1.90 21.31
C GLU A 133 -2.54 -2.84 20.10
N HIS A 134 -3.68 -3.32 19.64
CA HIS A 134 -3.82 -4.11 18.43
C HIS A 134 -4.56 -3.29 17.40
N THR A 135 -3.93 -3.07 16.24
CA THR A 135 -4.56 -2.38 15.12
C THR A 135 -4.92 -3.40 14.05
N LYS A 136 -6.20 -3.41 13.67
CA LYS A 136 -6.69 -4.24 12.57
C LYS A 136 -7.17 -3.34 11.45
N ARG A 137 -6.73 -3.62 10.23
CA ARG A 137 -7.18 -2.92 9.03
C ARG A 137 -8.11 -3.81 8.24
N LYS A 138 -9.20 -3.23 7.75
CA LYS A 138 -10.17 -3.93 6.92
C LYS A 138 -10.43 -3.15 5.64
N LEU A 139 -10.33 -3.83 4.50
CA LEU A 139 -10.66 -3.24 3.20
C LEU A 139 -12.16 -3.28 2.98
N ILE A 140 -12.74 -2.13 2.68
CA ILE A 140 -14.18 -1.99 2.41
C ILE A 140 -14.35 -1.49 0.97
N GLU A 141 -15.10 -2.24 0.17
CA GLU A 141 -15.48 -1.78 -1.16
C GLU A 141 -16.62 -0.77 -1.04
N ILE A 142 -16.47 0.39 -1.69
CA ILE A 142 -17.47 1.45 -1.67
C ILE A 142 -18.32 1.31 -2.92
N SER A 143 -19.61 1.05 -2.73
CA SER A 143 -20.56 1.03 -3.85
C SER A 143 -21.01 2.47 -4.13
N ASP A 144 -21.09 2.82 -5.40
CA ASP A 144 -21.61 4.10 -5.86
C ASP A 144 -23.12 4.24 -5.60
#